data_498353f0f1580ab0c96d221f4ac4c19b
#
_entry.id   498353f0f1580ab0c96d221f4ac4c19b
#
_cell.length_a   1.000
_cell.length_b   1.000
_cell.length_c   1.000
_cell.angle_alpha   90.00
_cell.angle_beta   90.00
_cell.angle_gamma   90.00
#
_symmetry.space_group_name_H-M   'P 1'
#
loop_
_entity.id
_entity.type
_entity.pdbx_description
1 polymer ?
#
loop_
_entity_poly.entity_id
_entity_poly.type
_entity_poly.pdbx_seq_one_letter_code
_entity_poly.pdbx_strand_id
1 'polypeptide(L)'
;DKILALHLLDDVDEIIVLITHLHSDHIGSLEPFLYWIHFFSKKTVKVFYPLKDNLKKLLQLTGLDFDFEIYNDYSLIKDLKVEPVEVPHIPGSYAYFVYSKEIDFYYSGDTSELLDRAVRELKSGRIDEMYHEVTTSLNAMIHTHISILNNAFNMEERKKITLMHLANEETLNE
;
A
#
# COMPACT_ATOMS: atom_id res chain seq x y z
N ASP A 1 -16.78 7.14 -2.37
CA ASP A 1 -15.58 6.48 -1.82
C ASP A 1 -16.00 5.35 -0.87
N LYS A 2 -15.47 4.12 -1.09
CA LYS A 2 -15.84 2.93 -0.29
C LYS A 2 -15.46 3.08 1.18
N ILE A 3 -14.33 3.74 1.50
CA ILE A 3 -13.87 3.94 2.88
C ILE A 3 -14.90 4.73 3.68
N LEU A 4 -15.44 5.80 3.10
CA LEU A 4 -16.45 6.63 3.73
C LEU A 4 -17.81 5.91 3.81
N ALA A 5 -18.20 5.20 2.74
CA ALA A 5 -19.46 4.46 2.69
C ALA A 5 -19.52 3.28 3.67
N LEU A 6 -18.37 2.71 4.03
CA LEU A 6 -18.26 1.61 5.00
C LEU A 6 -18.04 2.11 6.44
N HIS A 7 -18.06 3.42 6.69
CA HIS A 7 -17.85 4.02 8.02
C HIS A 7 -16.55 3.60 8.73
N LEU A 8 -15.53 3.24 7.95
CA LEU A 8 -14.24 2.73 8.49
C LEU A 8 -13.45 3.79 9.26
N LEU A 9 -13.81 5.05 9.11
CA LEU A 9 -13.11 6.17 9.75
C LEU A 9 -13.88 6.78 10.92
N ASP A 10 -15.07 6.29 11.28
CA ASP A 10 -15.95 6.99 12.24
C ASP A 10 -15.31 7.10 13.63
N ASP A 11 -14.65 6.05 14.09
CA ASP A 11 -14.09 5.94 15.45
C ASP A 11 -12.57 6.22 15.52
N VAL A 12 -11.98 6.86 14.50
CA VAL A 12 -10.55 7.20 14.49
C VAL A 12 -10.33 8.70 14.45
N ASP A 13 -9.32 9.19 15.15
CA ASP A 13 -8.94 10.62 15.20
C ASP A 13 -7.80 10.95 14.22
N GLU A 14 -6.88 10.01 14.01
CA GLU A 14 -5.73 10.16 13.11
C GLU A 14 -5.74 9.09 12.02
N ILE A 15 -5.48 9.52 10.79
CA ILE A 15 -5.41 8.67 9.60
C ILE A 15 -4.00 8.77 9.03
N ILE A 16 -3.36 7.62 8.83
CA ILE A 16 -2.06 7.52 8.18
C ILE A 16 -2.27 6.92 6.80
N VAL A 17 -1.84 7.66 5.78
CA VAL A 17 -1.90 7.23 4.38
C VAL A 17 -0.48 6.95 3.90
N LEU A 18 -0.21 5.71 3.51
CA LEU A 18 1.04 5.29 2.90
C LEU A 18 0.85 5.18 1.39
N ILE A 19 1.61 5.95 0.62
CA ILE A 19 1.55 5.94 -0.85
C ILE A 19 2.62 5.01 -1.38
N THR A 20 2.22 4.01 -2.16
CA THR A 20 3.16 3.06 -2.78
C THR A 20 3.82 3.65 -4.01
N HIS A 21 3.05 4.25 -4.92
CA HIS A 21 3.53 4.89 -6.14
C HIS A 21 2.45 5.82 -6.74
N LEU A 22 2.75 6.48 -7.86
CA LEU A 22 1.93 7.57 -8.38
C LEU A 22 1.07 7.21 -9.61
N HIS A 23 0.74 5.93 -9.85
CA HIS A 23 -0.27 5.58 -10.84
C HIS A 23 -1.66 6.05 -10.40
N SER A 24 -2.51 6.40 -11.37
CA SER A 24 -3.81 7.02 -11.12
C SER A 24 -4.80 6.12 -10.37
N ASP A 25 -4.71 4.82 -10.53
CA ASP A 25 -5.51 3.83 -9.82
C ASP A 25 -5.12 3.67 -8.34
N HIS A 26 -3.91 4.11 -7.96
CA HIS A 26 -3.42 4.12 -6.58
C HIS A 26 -3.62 5.47 -5.88
N ILE A 27 -3.56 6.58 -6.61
CA ILE A 27 -3.67 7.93 -6.02
C ILE A 27 -4.89 8.72 -6.48
N GLY A 28 -5.68 8.22 -7.44
CA GLY A 28 -6.79 8.99 -8.03
C GLY A 28 -7.88 9.42 -7.05
N SER A 29 -8.02 8.75 -5.91
CA SER A 29 -8.94 9.14 -4.85
C SER A 29 -8.28 9.97 -3.74
N LEU A 30 -6.97 10.22 -3.79
CA LEU A 30 -6.27 10.93 -2.70
C LEU A 30 -6.68 12.39 -2.62
N GLU A 31 -6.73 13.11 -3.75
CA GLU A 31 -7.14 14.51 -3.77
C GLU A 31 -8.55 14.73 -3.20
N PRO A 32 -9.62 14.08 -3.70
CA PRO A 32 -10.96 14.24 -3.14
C PRO A 32 -11.04 13.78 -1.68
N PHE A 33 -10.24 12.80 -1.26
CA PHE A 33 -10.14 12.39 0.13
C PHE A 33 -9.54 13.49 1.01
N LEU A 34 -8.46 14.15 0.58
CA LEU A 34 -7.84 15.27 1.30
C LEU A 34 -8.78 16.47 1.41
N TYR A 35 -9.55 16.79 0.34
CA TYR A 35 -10.61 17.80 0.39
C TYR A 35 -11.67 17.47 1.43
N TRP A 36 -12.14 16.21 1.45
CA TRP A 36 -13.14 15.79 2.43
C TRP A 36 -12.60 15.93 3.87
N ILE A 37 -11.35 15.50 4.13
CA ILE A 37 -10.74 15.67 5.46
C ILE A 37 -10.65 17.15 5.82
N HIS A 38 -10.16 17.99 4.93
CA HIS A 38 -9.92 19.41 5.20
C HIS A 38 -11.21 20.18 5.50
N PHE A 39 -12.27 19.96 4.74
CA PHE A 39 -13.50 20.77 4.84
C PHE A 39 -14.59 20.16 5.72
N PHE A 40 -14.65 18.84 5.82
CA PHE A 40 -15.80 18.16 6.42
C PHE A 40 -15.44 17.28 7.62
N SER A 41 -14.20 16.91 7.79
CA SER A 41 -13.75 16.06 8.89
C SER A 41 -12.99 16.86 9.94
N LYS A 42 -13.05 16.42 11.21
CA LYS A 42 -12.20 16.95 12.28
C LYS A 42 -10.96 16.08 12.50
N LYS A 43 -10.74 15.10 11.64
CA LYS A 43 -9.67 14.10 11.76
C LYS A 43 -8.35 14.65 11.25
N THR A 44 -7.27 14.19 11.84
CA THR A 44 -5.92 14.48 11.35
C THR A 44 -5.54 13.46 10.29
N VAL A 45 -5.01 13.92 9.15
CA VAL A 45 -4.43 13.03 8.14
C VAL A 45 -2.94 13.31 7.97
N LYS A 46 -2.15 12.24 7.93
CA LYS A 46 -0.72 12.30 7.60
C LYS A 46 -0.47 11.44 6.38
N VAL A 47 0.04 12.03 5.32
CA VAL A 47 0.37 11.33 4.08
C VAL A 47 1.87 11.09 4.03
N PHE A 48 2.29 9.84 3.81
CA PHE A 48 3.69 9.45 3.74
C PHE A 48 4.03 8.90 2.36
N TYR A 49 5.11 9.43 1.80
CA TYR A 49 5.70 8.94 0.56
C TYR A 49 7.20 9.27 0.52
N PRO A 50 8.10 8.32 0.17
CA PRO A 50 9.53 8.59 0.15
C PRO A 50 9.92 9.75 -0.77
N LEU A 51 9.28 9.87 -1.94
CA LEU A 51 9.47 10.97 -2.89
C LEU A 51 8.40 12.05 -2.71
N LYS A 52 8.28 12.59 -1.50
CA LYS A 52 7.21 13.53 -1.09
C LYS A 52 7.03 14.72 -2.03
N ASP A 53 8.13 15.26 -2.57
CA ASP A 53 8.08 16.44 -3.45
C ASP A 53 7.41 16.14 -4.79
N ASN A 54 7.57 14.90 -5.31
CA ASN A 54 6.89 14.45 -6.51
C ASN A 54 5.37 14.37 -6.30
N LEU A 55 4.94 13.78 -5.18
CA LEU A 55 3.52 13.69 -4.84
C LEU A 55 2.93 15.08 -4.61
N LYS A 56 3.64 15.96 -3.88
CA LYS A 56 3.19 17.33 -3.63
C LYS A 56 2.98 18.09 -4.94
N LYS A 57 3.95 18.02 -5.85
CA LYS A 57 3.86 18.65 -7.17
C LYS A 57 2.70 18.11 -7.98
N LEU A 58 2.47 16.78 -7.96
CA LEU A 58 1.38 16.16 -8.68
C LEU A 58 0.02 16.66 -8.17
N LEU A 59 -0.21 16.64 -6.86
CA LEU A 59 -1.45 17.11 -6.26
C LEU A 59 -1.70 18.61 -6.49
N GLN A 60 -0.66 19.44 -6.52
CA GLN A 60 -0.80 20.85 -6.91
C GLN A 60 -1.21 21.02 -8.37
N LEU A 61 -0.70 20.17 -9.28
CA LEU A 61 -1.08 20.20 -10.70
C LEU A 61 -2.51 19.70 -10.94
N THR A 62 -3.05 18.85 -10.07
CA THR A 62 -4.45 18.42 -10.14
C THR A 62 -5.43 19.43 -9.51
N GLY A 63 -4.92 20.47 -8.86
CA GLY A 63 -5.74 21.56 -8.37
C GLY A 63 -5.88 21.64 -6.85
N LEU A 64 -5.14 20.83 -6.09
CA LEU A 64 -5.14 20.92 -4.64
C LEU A 64 -4.53 22.27 -4.21
N ASP A 65 -5.35 23.16 -3.65
CA ASP A 65 -5.06 24.59 -3.43
C ASP A 65 -4.93 25.00 -1.95
N PHE A 66 -5.01 24.04 -1.03
CA PHE A 66 -4.79 24.28 0.40
C PHE A 66 -3.46 23.67 0.88
N ASP A 67 -2.94 24.20 1.98
CA ASP A 67 -1.72 23.67 2.59
C ASP A 67 -1.95 22.31 3.22
N PHE A 68 -1.11 21.36 2.84
CA PHE A 68 -1.05 20.02 3.42
C PHE A 68 0.41 19.55 3.43
N GLU A 69 0.72 18.67 4.37
CA GLU A 69 2.06 18.13 4.51
C GLU A 69 2.13 16.67 4.06
N ILE A 70 3.17 16.39 3.26
CA ILE A 70 3.58 15.03 2.92
C ILE A 70 4.91 14.75 3.61
N TYR A 71 4.99 13.63 4.28
CA TYR A 71 6.12 13.23 5.08
C TYR A 71 6.94 12.14 4.37
N ASN A 72 8.23 12.11 4.62
CA ASN A 72 9.14 11.01 4.26
C ASN A 72 9.99 10.55 5.46
N ASP A 73 9.75 11.11 6.62
CA ASP A 73 10.31 10.64 7.89
C ASP A 73 9.27 9.77 8.61
N TYR A 74 9.40 8.46 8.47
CA TYR A 74 8.47 7.47 9.02
C TYR A 74 8.59 7.34 10.55
N SER A 75 9.60 7.92 11.20
CA SER A 75 9.71 7.97 12.66
C SER A 75 8.63 8.86 13.30
N LEU A 76 7.96 9.69 12.51
CA LEU A 76 6.83 10.52 12.94
C LEU A 76 5.52 9.72 13.14
N ILE A 77 5.47 8.46 12.68
CA ILE A 77 4.34 7.56 12.92
C ILE A 77 4.50 6.94 14.30
N LYS A 78 3.60 7.31 15.21
CA LYS A 78 3.61 6.76 16.57
C LYS A 78 3.01 5.34 16.57
N ASP A 79 3.52 4.50 17.48
CA ASP A 79 3.04 3.13 17.72
C ASP A 79 3.19 2.15 16.55
N LEU A 80 3.70 2.61 15.39
CA LEU A 80 4.03 1.79 14.24
C LEU A 80 5.48 2.01 13.81
N LYS A 81 6.18 0.95 13.48
CA LYS A 81 7.43 1.03 12.73
C LYS A 81 7.13 0.71 11.28
N VAL A 82 7.32 1.70 10.40
CA VAL A 82 7.06 1.57 8.96
C VAL A 82 8.38 1.69 8.21
N GLU A 83 8.67 0.70 7.36
CA GLU A 83 9.86 0.65 6.53
C GLU A 83 9.48 0.58 5.05
N PRO A 84 9.66 1.66 4.27
CA PRO A 84 9.52 1.63 2.82
C PRO A 84 10.71 0.89 2.19
N VAL A 85 10.42 0.08 1.19
CA VAL A 85 11.43 -0.63 0.37
C VAL A 85 11.10 -0.39 -1.09
N GLU A 86 12.04 0.15 -1.86
CA GLU A 86 11.85 0.35 -3.30
C GLU A 86 11.69 -0.99 -4.01
N VAL A 87 10.72 -1.07 -4.94
CA VAL A 87 10.38 -2.28 -5.68
C VAL A 87 10.32 -1.99 -7.19
N PRO A 88 10.62 -3.01 -8.03
CA PRO A 88 10.60 -2.84 -9.48
C PRO A 88 9.17 -2.81 -10.03
N HIS A 89 8.73 -1.64 -10.47
CA HIS A 89 7.50 -1.39 -11.20
C HIS A 89 7.68 -0.12 -12.04
N ILE A 90 7.46 1.07 -11.48
CA ILE A 90 7.88 2.34 -12.05
C ILE A 90 8.84 3.04 -11.09
N PRO A 91 9.66 4.03 -11.55
CA PRO A 91 10.51 4.80 -10.66
C PRO A 91 9.72 5.41 -9.49
N GLY A 92 10.15 5.13 -8.27
CA GLY A 92 9.47 5.60 -7.06
C GLY A 92 8.33 4.69 -6.59
N SER A 93 8.35 3.40 -6.93
CA SER A 93 7.45 2.39 -6.37
C SER A 93 8.03 1.79 -5.11
N TYR A 94 7.19 1.67 -4.07
CA TYR A 94 7.59 1.18 -2.76
C TYR A 94 6.60 0.16 -2.22
N ALA A 95 7.15 -0.89 -1.63
CA ALA A 95 6.49 -1.76 -0.69
C ALA A 95 6.69 -1.25 0.74
N TYR A 96 5.89 -1.74 1.68
CA TYR A 96 5.97 -1.36 3.08
C TYR A 96 6.02 -2.59 3.99
N PHE A 97 6.97 -2.62 4.91
CA PHE A 97 6.92 -3.44 6.10
C PHE A 97 6.35 -2.60 7.24
N VAL A 98 5.30 -3.08 7.88
CA VAL A 98 4.64 -2.39 8.99
C VAL A 98 4.66 -3.31 10.20
N TYR A 99 5.22 -2.79 11.29
CA TYR A 99 5.33 -3.50 12.56
C TYR A 99 4.55 -2.74 13.63
N SER A 100 3.68 -3.45 14.33
CA SER A 100 2.83 -2.89 15.37
C SER A 100 2.79 -3.80 16.60
N LYS A 101 2.02 -3.40 17.62
CA LYS A 101 1.75 -4.26 18.77
C LYS A 101 0.71 -5.34 18.49
N GLU A 102 -0.10 -5.16 17.46
CA GLU A 102 -1.27 -6.01 17.15
C GLU A 102 -0.96 -6.97 16.01
N ILE A 103 -0.41 -6.46 14.92
CA ILE A 103 -0.13 -7.24 13.71
C ILE A 103 1.06 -6.66 12.96
N ASP A 104 1.97 -7.51 12.56
CA ASP A 104 3.10 -7.17 11.69
C ASP A 104 2.80 -7.66 10.28
N PHE A 105 2.90 -6.78 9.26
CA PHE A 105 2.57 -7.17 7.90
C PHE A 105 3.48 -6.54 6.84
N TYR A 106 3.46 -7.16 5.67
CA TYR A 106 4.07 -6.65 4.44
C TYR A 106 2.98 -6.31 3.42
N TYR A 107 3.11 -5.12 2.80
CA TYR A 107 2.26 -4.65 1.70
C TYR A 107 3.11 -4.39 0.48
N SER A 108 2.92 -5.13 -0.61
CA SER A 108 3.82 -5.09 -1.77
C SER A 108 3.74 -3.79 -2.59
N GLY A 109 2.58 -3.11 -2.60
CA GLY A 109 2.27 -2.22 -3.73
C GLY A 109 2.32 -3.00 -5.03
N ASP A 110 2.45 -2.31 -6.16
CA ASP A 110 2.69 -2.96 -7.45
C ASP A 110 4.18 -3.24 -7.63
N THR A 111 4.49 -4.46 -8.04
CA THR A 111 5.87 -4.94 -8.22
C THR A 111 5.94 -6.14 -9.15
N SER A 112 7.01 -6.27 -9.92
CA SER A 112 7.28 -7.48 -10.70
C SER A 112 8.00 -8.57 -9.91
N GLU A 113 8.35 -8.33 -8.63
CA GLU A 113 9.15 -9.24 -7.82
C GLU A 113 8.55 -9.52 -6.46
N LEU A 114 8.71 -10.76 -6.01
CA LEU A 114 8.50 -11.15 -4.61
C LEU A 114 9.82 -10.97 -3.85
N LEU A 115 9.85 -10.03 -2.90
CA LEU A 115 11.06 -9.74 -2.15
C LEU A 115 11.49 -10.92 -1.27
N ASP A 116 12.75 -11.34 -1.35
CA ASP A 116 13.34 -12.39 -0.49
C ASP A 116 13.17 -12.09 1.01
N ARG A 117 13.22 -10.81 1.38
CA ARG A 117 13.00 -10.38 2.76
C ARG A 117 11.58 -10.71 3.20
N ALA A 118 10.56 -10.41 2.38
CA ALA A 118 9.17 -10.68 2.70
C ALA A 118 8.92 -12.19 2.85
N VAL A 119 9.52 -13.01 1.97
CA VAL A 119 9.46 -14.48 2.08
C VAL A 119 10.05 -14.97 3.40
N ARG A 120 11.27 -14.51 3.75
CA ARG A 120 11.93 -14.93 4.99
C ARG A 120 11.15 -14.49 6.23
N GLU A 121 10.65 -13.27 6.26
CA GLU A 121 9.94 -12.73 7.43
C GLU A 121 8.58 -13.43 7.63
N LEU A 122 7.84 -13.74 6.56
CA LEU A 122 6.58 -14.51 6.67
C LEU A 122 6.84 -15.94 7.17
N LYS A 123 7.85 -16.62 6.61
CA LYS A 123 8.20 -18.01 7.00
C LYS A 123 8.72 -18.12 8.43
N SER A 124 9.44 -17.11 8.91
CA SER A 124 9.94 -17.07 10.27
C SER A 124 8.89 -16.61 11.30
N GLY A 125 7.71 -16.13 10.86
CA GLY A 125 6.72 -15.53 11.72
C GLY A 125 7.12 -14.15 12.26
N ARG A 126 8.06 -13.47 11.59
CA ARG A 126 8.42 -12.08 11.91
C ARG A 126 7.36 -11.10 11.43
N ILE A 127 6.65 -11.42 10.35
CA ILE A 127 5.39 -10.81 9.94
C ILE A 127 4.28 -11.85 9.99
N ASP A 128 3.09 -11.42 10.34
CA ASP A 128 1.90 -12.26 10.49
C ASP A 128 1.17 -12.44 9.17
N GLU A 129 1.12 -11.38 8.36
CA GLU A 129 0.36 -11.32 7.11
C GLU A 129 1.17 -10.68 5.99
N MET A 130 0.80 -11.05 4.77
CA MET A 130 1.32 -10.48 3.54
C MET A 130 0.16 -10.08 2.62
N TYR A 131 0.19 -8.84 2.15
CA TYR A 131 -0.69 -8.34 1.10
C TYR A 131 0.16 -8.16 -0.15
N HIS A 132 -0.07 -9.00 -1.16
CA HIS A 132 0.77 -9.00 -2.36
C HIS A 132 -0.08 -8.89 -3.63
N GLU A 133 0.34 -7.99 -4.51
CA GLU A 133 -0.24 -7.91 -5.84
C GLU A 133 0.08 -9.17 -6.65
N VAL A 134 -0.82 -9.58 -7.52
CA VAL A 134 -0.57 -10.68 -8.45
C VAL A 134 -1.28 -10.49 -9.79
N THR A 135 -0.69 -11.06 -10.81
CA THR A 135 -1.31 -11.23 -12.12
C THR A 135 -1.33 -12.70 -12.53
N THR A 136 -2.34 -13.09 -13.30
CA THR A 136 -2.39 -14.38 -14.02
C THR A 136 -1.91 -14.26 -15.47
N SER A 137 -1.69 -13.03 -15.95
CA SER A 137 -1.23 -12.77 -17.32
C SER A 137 0.26 -13.02 -17.46
N LEU A 138 0.66 -13.91 -18.35
CA LEU A 138 2.06 -14.18 -18.69
C LEU A 138 2.77 -12.99 -19.38
N ASN A 139 2.00 -12.02 -19.88
CA ASN A 139 2.52 -10.87 -20.59
C ASN A 139 2.68 -9.60 -19.71
N ALA A 140 2.25 -9.66 -18.46
CA ALA A 140 2.32 -8.53 -17.53
C ALA A 140 3.70 -8.46 -16.85
N MET A 141 4.71 -8.01 -17.58
CA MET A 141 6.12 -8.01 -17.17
C MET A 141 6.44 -7.13 -15.95
N ILE A 142 5.56 -6.21 -15.59
CA ILE A 142 5.74 -5.27 -14.46
C ILE A 142 4.95 -5.65 -13.22
N HIS A 143 4.32 -6.83 -13.22
CA HIS A 143 3.52 -7.39 -12.13
C HIS A 143 3.95 -8.81 -11.78
N THR A 144 3.82 -9.18 -10.52
CA THR A 144 4.22 -10.50 -10.03
C THR A 144 3.24 -11.57 -10.51
N HIS A 145 3.71 -12.55 -11.28
CA HIS A 145 2.87 -13.66 -11.68
C HIS A 145 2.55 -14.59 -10.50
N ILE A 146 1.30 -15.03 -10.36
CA ILE A 146 0.83 -15.85 -9.22
C ILE A 146 1.64 -17.11 -8.98
N SER A 147 2.23 -17.70 -10.02
CA SER A 147 3.09 -18.89 -9.88
C SER A 147 4.34 -18.63 -9.01
N ILE A 148 4.82 -17.38 -8.92
CA ILE A 148 5.95 -17.04 -8.08
C ILE A 148 5.60 -17.26 -6.60
N LEU A 149 4.44 -16.77 -6.16
CA LEU A 149 3.94 -16.99 -4.81
C LEU A 149 3.66 -18.48 -4.55
N ASN A 150 3.05 -19.15 -5.55
CA ASN A 150 2.75 -20.58 -5.46
C ASN A 150 4.01 -21.44 -5.28
N ASN A 151 5.13 -21.05 -5.87
CA ASN A 151 6.40 -21.77 -5.73
C ASN A 151 7.12 -21.41 -4.42
N ALA A 152 6.95 -20.19 -3.93
CA ALA A 152 7.65 -19.70 -2.74
C ALA A 152 7.05 -20.22 -1.43
N PHE A 153 5.71 -20.47 -1.39
CA PHE A 153 4.98 -20.73 -0.15
C PHE A 153 4.21 -22.05 -0.18
N ASN A 154 4.22 -22.77 0.94
CA ASN A 154 3.37 -23.94 1.15
C ASN A 154 1.92 -23.56 1.48
N MET A 155 1.01 -24.55 1.58
CA MET A 155 -0.42 -24.33 1.80
C MET A 155 -0.74 -23.57 3.12
N GLU A 156 0.01 -23.82 4.20
CA GLU A 156 -0.22 -23.16 5.47
C GLU A 156 0.27 -21.70 5.45
N GLU A 157 1.41 -21.46 4.81
CA GLU A 157 1.95 -20.11 4.62
C GLU A 157 1.03 -19.24 3.75
N ARG A 158 0.41 -19.83 2.71
CA ARG A 158 -0.52 -19.11 1.83
C ARG A 158 -1.77 -18.61 2.53
N LYS A 159 -2.20 -19.22 3.63
CA LYS A 159 -3.34 -18.73 4.43
C LYS A 159 -3.10 -17.35 5.04
N LYS A 160 -1.84 -16.94 5.13
CA LYS A 160 -1.40 -15.62 5.62
C LYS A 160 -1.22 -14.60 4.49
N ILE A 161 -1.55 -14.96 3.24
CA ILE A 161 -1.32 -14.10 2.07
C ILE A 161 -2.67 -13.68 1.49
N THR A 162 -2.91 -12.38 1.45
CA THR A 162 -4.02 -11.78 0.72
C THR A 162 -3.54 -11.33 -0.64
N LEU A 163 -4.18 -11.82 -1.69
CA LEU A 163 -3.89 -11.43 -3.07
C LEU A 163 -4.61 -10.13 -3.42
N MET A 164 -3.89 -9.22 -4.06
CA MET A 164 -4.41 -7.91 -4.45
C MET A 164 -4.20 -7.64 -5.94
N HIS A 165 -4.74 -6.51 -6.42
CA HIS A 165 -4.57 -5.99 -7.77
C HIS A 165 -5.05 -6.97 -8.87
N LEU A 166 -6.10 -7.73 -8.57
CA LEU A 166 -6.66 -8.71 -9.49
C LEU A 166 -7.49 -8.01 -10.57
N ALA A 167 -7.20 -8.28 -11.84
CA ALA A 167 -7.91 -7.69 -12.97
C ALA A 167 -9.38 -8.15 -13.05
N ASN A 168 -9.67 -9.40 -12.63
CA ASN A 168 -11.02 -9.96 -12.50
C ASN A 168 -11.04 -11.03 -11.40
N GLU A 169 -12.09 -11.03 -10.56
CA GLU A 169 -12.29 -12.07 -9.54
C GLU A 169 -12.53 -13.47 -10.16
N GLU A 170 -12.96 -13.56 -11.42
CA GLU A 170 -13.20 -14.81 -12.13
C GLU A 170 -11.92 -15.59 -12.48
N THR A 171 -10.78 -14.91 -12.56
CA THR A 171 -9.50 -15.55 -12.94
C THR A 171 -8.85 -16.37 -11.82
N LEU A 172 -9.39 -16.38 -10.61
CA LEU A 172 -8.89 -17.18 -9.49
C LEU A 172 -9.46 -18.60 -9.44
N ASN A 173 -10.44 -18.93 -10.30
CA ASN A 173 -11.13 -20.23 -10.31
C ASN A 173 -10.64 -21.18 -11.41
N GLU A 174 -9.61 -20.83 -12.16
CA GLU A 174 -8.90 -21.70 -13.12
C GLU A 174 -7.53 -22.13 -12.55
#